data_89b4c55b41abd8d5047dfaefd2c8a6da
#
_entry.id   89b4c55b41abd8d5047dfaefd2c8a6da
#
_cell.length_a   1.000
_cell.length_b   1.000
_cell.length_c   1.000
_cell.angle_alpha   90.00
_cell.angle_beta   90.00
_cell.angle_gamma   90.00
#
_symmetry.space_group_name_H-M   'P 1'
#
loop_
_entity.id
_entity.type
_entity.pdbx_description
1 polymer ?
#
loop_
_entity_poly.entity_id
_entity_poly.type
_entity_poly.pdbx_seq_one_letter_code
_entity_poly.pdbx_strand_id
1 'polypeptide(L)'
;MPLEALGMVETKGFVGAVEAADAMVKAANVQLLGKEYIGAGYVTIFVRGDVGAVKAATDAGAAAARRVGELISVHVIPRPHAEVERVLPVDGRTGLSPDERSLQGGGARGQLGQGEGRSLQAGSTREGSKERAR
;
A
#
# COMPACT_ATOMS: atom_id res chain seq x y z
N MET A 1 12.35 -9.27 24.11
CA MET A 1 11.53 -9.88 23.06
C MET A 1 12.45 -10.41 21.97
N PRO A 2 12.38 -11.68 21.61
CA PRO A 2 13.11 -12.13 20.43
C PRO A 2 12.56 -11.39 19.21
N LEU A 3 13.45 -10.93 18.34
CA LEU A 3 13.07 -10.34 17.08
C LEU A 3 12.40 -11.39 16.19
N GLU A 4 11.31 -11.00 15.58
CA GLU A 4 10.59 -11.87 14.65
C GLU A 4 11.41 -12.11 13.38
N ALA A 5 11.20 -13.25 12.74
CA ALA A 5 11.80 -13.55 11.46
C ALA A 5 11.34 -12.56 10.37
N LEU A 6 12.22 -12.32 9.43
CA LEU A 6 11.98 -11.44 8.28
C LEU A 6 11.98 -12.28 6.99
N GLY A 7 10.93 -12.17 6.21
CA GLY A 7 10.80 -12.82 4.91
C GLY A 7 10.78 -11.79 3.78
N MET A 8 11.41 -12.13 2.67
CA MET A 8 11.54 -11.26 1.50
C MET A 8 11.30 -12.03 0.22
N VAL A 9 10.51 -11.47 -0.66
CA VAL A 9 10.29 -11.98 -2.02
C VAL A 9 10.50 -10.84 -3.00
N GLU A 10 11.43 -11.00 -3.92
CA GLU A 10 11.71 -10.03 -4.97
C GLU A 10 11.23 -10.54 -6.32
N THR A 11 10.53 -9.68 -7.04
CA THR A 11 10.01 -9.96 -8.37
C THR A 11 10.43 -8.88 -9.36
N LYS A 12 10.42 -9.21 -10.64
CA LYS A 12 10.49 -8.23 -11.70
C LYS A 12 9.06 -7.83 -12.09
N GLY A 13 8.73 -6.58 -11.83
CA GLY A 13 7.38 -6.04 -12.07
C GLY A 13 6.46 -6.10 -10.85
N PHE A 14 5.49 -5.21 -10.85
CA PHE A 14 4.58 -5.00 -9.72
C PHE A 14 3.52 -6.10 -9.60
N VAL A 15 3.05 -6.65 -10.71
CA VAL A 15 1.98 -7.68 -10.71
C VAL A 15 2.41 -8.92 -9.94
N GLY A 16 3.62 -9.42 -10.21
CA GLY A 16 4.19 -10.55 -9.46
C GLY A 16 4.38 -10.25 -7.98
N ALA A 17 4.76 -9.02 -7.65
CA ALA A 17 4.92 -8.57 -6.27
C ALA A 17 3.60 -8.57 -5.50
N VAL A 18 2.53 -8.06 -6.10
CA VAL A 18 1.19 -8.05 -5.50
C VAL A 18 0.65 -9.46 -5.27
N GLU A 19 0.81 -10.33 -6.26
CA GLU A 19 0.40 -11.74 -6.14
C GLU A 19 1.20 -12.46 -5.05
N ALA A 20 2.51 -12.21 -4.97
CA ALA A 20 3.33 -12.75 -3.90
C ALA A 20 2.85 -12.26 -2.52
N ALA A 21 2.60 -10.98 -2.37
CA ALA A 21 2.12 -10.40 -1.12
C ALA A 21 0.79 -11.02 -0.66
N ASP A 22 -0.17 -11.16 -1.57
CA ASP A 22 -1.46 -11.79 -1.30
C ASP A 22 -1.29 -13.24 -0.86
N ALA A 23 -0.52 -14.03 -1.60
CA ALA A 23 -0.25 -15.42 -1.27
C ALA A 23 0.45 -15.60 0.08
N MET A 24 1.39 -14.71 0.41
CA MET A 24 2.13 -14.75 1.66
C MET A 24 1.21 -14.57 2.88
N VAL A 25 0.35 -13.55 2.86
CA VAL A 25 -0.54 -13.27 4.00
C VAL A 25 -1.70 -14.25 4.11
N LYS A 26 -2.06 -14.91 3.02
CA LYS A 26 -3.06 -15.99 3.01
C LYS A 26 -2.51 -17.33 3.52
N ALA A 27 -1.22 -17.59 3.27
CA ALA A 27 -0.60 -18.89 3.57
C ALA A 27 -0.27 -19.08 5.05
N ALA A 28 0.07 -18.01 5.77
CA ALA A 28 0.52 -18.10 7.16
C ALA A 28 0.22 -16.80 7.93
N ASN A 29 0.26 -16.89 9.26
CA ASN A 29 0.09 -15.72 10.11
C ASN A 29 1.36 -14.87 10.12
N VAL A 30 1.49 -14.01 9.13
CA VAL A 30 2.57 -13.03 8.99
C VAL A 30 2.02 -11.63 8.84
N GLN A 31 2.82 -10.66 9.23
CA GLN A 31 2.52 -9.25 9.02
C GLN A 31 3.23 -8.75 7.76
N LEU A 32 2.48 -8.18 6.83
CA LEU A 32 3.04 -7.51 5.67
C LEU A 32 3.64 -6.17 6.13
N LEU A 33 4.94 -5.99 5.94
CA LEU A 33 5.63 -4.74 6.30
C LEU A 33 5.50 -3.69 5.20
N GLY A 34 5.50 -4.14 3.95
CA GLY A 34 5.45 -3.24 2.81
C GLY A 34 6.25 -3.77 1.63
N LYS A 35 6.52 -2.86 0.72
CA LYS A 35 7.28 -3.10 -0.51
C LYS A 35 8.38 -2.07 -0.67
N GLU A 36 9.40 -2.41 -1.45
CA GLU A 36 10.45 -1.49 -1.87
C GLU A 36 10.67 -1.62 -3.37
N TYR A 37 10.74 -0.49 -4.05
CA TYR A 37 11.12 -0.42 -5.45
C TYR A 37 12.64 -0.26 -5.55
N ILE A 38 13.30 -1.24 -6.17
CA ILE A 38 14.77 -1.30 -6.20
C ILE A 38 15.33 -0.60 -7.45
N GLY A 39 14.51 -0.39 -8.46
CA GLY A 39 14.92 0.07 -9.79
C GLY A 39 14.89 -1.06 -10.79
N ALA A 40 15.01 -0.75 -12.07
CA ALA A 40 14.95 -1.71 -13.18
C ALA A 40 13.68 -2.59 -13.21
N GLY A 41 12.62 -2.15 -12.56
CA GLY A 41 11.37 -2.89 -12.42
C GLY A 41 11.35 -3.91 -11.29
N TYR A 42 12.38 -4.00 -10.47
CA TYR A 42 12.44 -4.91 -9.32
C TYR A 42 11.63 -4.36 -8.15
N VAL A 43 10.85 -5.25 -7.52
CA VAL A 43 10.03 -4.93 -6.36
C VAL A 43 10.24 -6.00 -5.30
N THR A 44 10.53 -5.60 -4.09
CA THR A 44 10.70 -6.50 -2.95
C THR A 44 9.53 -6.34 -1.98
N ILE A 45 8.96 -7.48 -1.58
CA ILE A 45 7.91 -7.56 -0.56
C ILE A 45 8.52 -8.10 0.73
N PHE A 46 8.15 -7.50 1.86
CA PHE A 46 8.65 -7.85 3.18
C PHE A 46 7.51 -8.33 4.08
N VAL A 47 7.74 -9.43 4.78
CA VAL A 47 6.84 -9.94 5.82
C VAL A 47 7.60 -10.25 7.09
N ARG A 48 6.88 -10.24 8.19
CA ARG A 48 7.40 -10.50 9.53
C ARG A 48 6.49 -11.44 10.29
N GLY A 49 7.06 -12.25 11.17
CA GLY A 49 6.33 -13.18 12.02
C GLY A 49 7.24 -14.27 12.58
N ASP A 50 6.64 -15.32 13.13
CA ASP A 50 7.37 -16.49 13.57
C ASP A 50 8.12 -17.14 12.41
N VAL A 51 9.28 -17.70 12.67
CA VAL A 51 10.15 -18.25 11.61
C VAL A 51 9.45 -19.31 10.75
N GLY A 52 8.65 -20.18 11.34
CA GLY A 52 7.88 -21.19 10.60
C GLY A 52 6.82 -20.57 9.69
N ALA A 53 6.11 -19.57 10.20
CA ALA A 53 5.11 -18.83 9.44
C ALA A 53 5.74 -18.03 8.28
N VAL A 54 6.86 -17.37 8.53
CA VAL A 54 7.59 -16.60 7.50
C VAL A 54 8.12 -17.53 6.40
N LYS A 55 8.66 -18.70 6.75
CA LYS A 55 9.11 -19.69 5.75
C LYS A 55 7.94 -20.16 4.88
N ALA A 56 6.81 -20.54 5.49
CA ALA A 56 5.62 -20.95 4.76
C ALA A 56 5.09 -19.81 3.86
N ALA A 57 5.06 -18.61 4.36
CA ALA A 57 4.61 -17.44 3.60
C ALA A 57 5.52 -17.16 2.40
N THR A 58 6.84 -17.14 2.57
CA THR A 58 7.78 -16.89 1.48
C THR A 58 7.74 -17.97 0.42
N ASP A 59 7.60 -19.24 0.80
CA ASP A 59 7.45 -20.35 -0.14
C ASP A 59 6.17 -20.18 -1.00
N ALA A 60 5.06 -19.84 -0.36
CA ALA A 60 3.80 -19.58 -1.06
C ALA A 60 3.89 -18.35 -1.97
N GLY A 61 4.51 -17.28 -1.50
CA GLY A 61 4.71 -16.05 -2.28
C GLY A 61 5.58 -16.27 -3.51
N ALA A 62 6.68 -17.02 -3.36
CA ALA A 62 7.57 -17.38 -4.46
C ALA A 62 6.84 -18.21 -5.53
N ALA A 63 6.09 -19.21 -5.11
CA ALA A 63 5.31 -20.06 -6.03
C ALA A 63 4.26 -19.23 -6.78
N ALA A 64 3.56 -18.34 -6.09
CA ALA A 64 2.56 -17.46 -6.69
C ALA A 64 3.18 -16.49 -7.70
N ALA A 65 4.31 -15.87 -7.34
CA ALA A 65 5.02 -14.95 -8.23
C ALA A 65 5.44 -15.62 -9.54
N ARG A 66 5.94 -16.85 -9.47
CA ARG A 66 6.36 -17.62 -10.66
C ARG A 66 5.22 -17.87 -11.63
N ARG A 67 4.00 -18.00 -11.14
CA ARG A 67 2.81 -18.25 -11.98
C ARG A 67 2.39 -17.06 -12.82
N VAL A 68 2.65 -15.85 -12.33
CA VAL A 68 2.13 -14.63 -12.97
C VAL A 68 3.20 -13.67 -13.45
N GLY A 69 4.47 -13.92 -13.11
CA GLY A 69 5.56 -13.05 -13.46
C GLY A 69 6.92 -13.72 -13.26
N GLU A 70 7.94 -12.91 -13.04
CA GLU A 70 9.32 -13.35 -12.87
C GLU A 70 9.75 -13.20 -11.41
N LEU A 71 10.09 -14.32 -10.78
CA LEU A 71 10.68 -14.34 -9.45
C LEU A 71 12.18 -14.10 -9.57
N ILE A 72 12.71 -13.14 -8.82
CA ILE A 72 14.13 -12.79 -8.82
C ILE A 72 14.84 -13.46 -7.64
N SER A 73 14.35 -13.26 -6.42
CA SER A 73 14.95 -13.89 -5.24
C SER A 73 13.96 -14.05 -4.11
N VAL A 74 14.29 -14.98 -3.21
CA VAL A 74 13.54 -15.27 -1.98
C VAL A 74 14.54 -15.49 -0.85
N HIS A 75 14.29 -14.89 0.28
CA HIS A 75 15.14 -15.11 1.46
C HIS A 75 14.36 -14.97 2.76
N VAL A 76 14.80 -15.71 3.75
CA VAL A 76 14.32 -15.62 5.13
C VAL A 76 15.50 -15.38 6.05
N ILE A 77 15.40 -14.36 6.88
CA ILE A 77 16.33 -14.14 7.99
C ILE A 77 15.61 -14.57 9.27
N PRO A 78 15.96 -15.71 9.86
CA PRO A 78 15.23 -16.24 11.02
C PRO A 78 15.30 -15.36 12.26
N ARG A 79 16.43 -14.70 12.45
CA ARG A 79 16.68 -13.83 13.60
C ARG A 79 17.45 -12.58 13.15
N PRO A 80 16.77 -11.59 12.57
CA PRO A 80 17.44 -10.38 12.12
C PRO A 80 18.03 -9.61 13.31
N HIS A 81 19.19 -8.99 13.11
CA HIS A 81 19.78 -8.07 14.09
C HIS A 81 18.90 -6.83 14.23
N ALA A 82 18.85 -6.24 15.43
CA ALA A 82 18.03 -5.05 15.70
C ALA A 82 18.33 -3.88 14.75
N GLU A 83 19.58 -3.69 14.35
CA GLU A 83 19.98 -2.64 13.42
C GLU A 83 19.38 -2.77 12.02
N VAL A 84 18.92 -3.97 11.63
CA VAL A 84 18.29 -4.20 10.32
C VAL A 84 16.99 -3.42 10.17
N GLU A 85 16.31 -3.12 11.26
CA GLU A 85 15.08 -2.29 11.25
C GLU A 85 15.30 -0.93 10.54
N ARG A 86 16.52 -0.42 10.57
CA ARG A 86 16.85 0.89 9.99
C ARG A 86 16.85 0.92 8.48
N VAL A 87 16.93 -0.24 7.84
CA VAL A 87 16.94 -0.37 6.37
C VAL A 87 15.62 -0.91 5.81
N LEU A 88 14.68 -1.28 6.67
CA LEU A 88 13.40 -1.82 6.25
C LEU A 88 12.40 -0.71 5.91
N PRO A 89 11.41 -1.01 5.06
CA PRO A 89 10.31 -0.09 4.80
C PRO A 89 9.56 0.22 6.11
N VAL A 90 9.32 1.49 6.37
CA VAL A 90 8.59 1.96 7.54
C VAL A 90 7.23 2.50 7.11
N ASP A 91 6.17 2.07 7.79
CA ASP A 91 4.81 2.63 7.67
C ASP A 91 4.22 2.63 6.25
N GLY A 92 4.55 1.64 5.45
CA GLY A 92 4.04 1.55 4.07
C GLY A 92 4.52 2.66 3.13
N ARG A 93 5.44 3.48 3.57
CA ARG A 93 6.02 4.60 2.80
C ARG A 93 7.32 4.19 2.13
N THR A 94 7.24 3.17 1.32
CA THR A 94 8.41 2.57 0.70
C THR A 94 8.64 3.10 -0.70
N GLY A 95 9.88 3.20 -1.09
CA GLY A 95 10.29 3.66 -2.41
C GLY A 95 10.33 5.18 -2.59
N LEU A 96 10.10 5.95 -1.53
CA LEU A 96 10.24 7.40 -1.57
C LEU A 96 11.58 7.82 -0.97
N SER A 97 12.26 8.73 -1.63
CA SER A 97 13.40 9.42 -1.07
C SER A 97 13.00 10.21 0.19
N PRO A 98 13.93 10.59 1.06
CA PRO A 98 13.61 11.42 2.23
C PRO A 98 12.84 12.69 1.86
N ASP A 99 13.14 13.28 0.70
CA ASP A 99 12.49 14.50 0.23
C ASP A 99 11.05 14.23 -0.23
N GLU A 100 10.82 13.12 -0.92
CA GLU A 100 9.47 12.72 -1.34
C GLU A 100 8.59 12.31 -0.16
N ARG A 101 9.19 11.73 0.90
CA ARG A 101 8.46 11.42 2.15
C ARG A 101 7.95 12.68 2.84
N SER A 102 8.72 13.76 2.81
CA SER A 102 8.32 15.04 3.41
C SER A 102 7.14 15.68 2.67
N LEU A 103 7.06 15.50 1.36
CA LEU A 103 5.97 16.05 0.54
C LEU A 103 4.63 15.33 0.76
N GLN A 104 4.65 14.03 1.07
CA GLN A 104 3.41 13.28 1.35
C GLN A 104 2.88 13.50 2.78
N GLY A 105 3.72 13.89 3.71
CA GLY A 105 3.31 14.21 5.09
C GLY A 105 2.58 15.54 5.24
N GLY A 106 2.63 16.42 4.25
CA GLY A 106 1.99 17.74 4.26
C GLY A 106 0.52 17.78 3.82
N GLY A 107 -0.01 16.67 3.30
CA GLY A 107 -1.34 16.63 2.68
C GLY A 107 -2.54 16.38 3.61
N ALA A 108 -2.32 16.15 4.90
CA ALA A 108 -3.40 15.77 5.83
C ALA A 108 -3.94 16.92 6.68
N ARG A 109 -3.65 18.17 6.34
CA ARG A 109 -4.29 19.35 6.94
C ARG A 109 -4.87 20.27 5.88
N GLY A 110 -5.70 19.70 5.02
CA GLY A 110 -6.69 20.48 4.31
C GLY A 110 -7.79 20.81 5.29
N GLN A 111 -7.80 22.02 5.80
CA GLN A 111 -8.96 22.57 6.48
C GLN A 111 -10.17 22.34 5.60
N LEU A 112 -11.15 21.63 6.13
CA LEU A 112 -12.53 21.79 5.68
C LEU A 112 -12.92 23.24 5.99
N GLY A 113 -12.68 24.11 5.04
CA GLY A 113 -13.25 25.44 5.04
C GLY A 113 -14.77 25.28 5.09
N GLN A 114 -15.37 25.77 6.15
CA GLN A 114 -16.79 25.99 6.21
C GLN A 114 -17.15 26.91 5.05
N GLY A 115 -17.69 26.33 4.00
CA GLY A 115 -18.39 27.08 2.98
C GLY A 115 -19.71 27.51 3.57
N GLU A 116 -19.79 28.75 4.00
CA GLU A 116 -21.07 29.40 4.29
C GLU A 116 -21.99 29.23 3.10
N GLY A 117 -23.10 28.57 3.36
CA GLY A 117 -24.18 28.45 2.42
C GLY A 117 -24.76 29.82 2.11
N ARG A 118 -24.41 30.36 0.98
CA ARG A 118 -25.22 31.42 0.36
C ARG A 118 -26.42 30.74 -0.26
N SER A 119 -27.52 30.83 0.46
CA SER A 119 -28.83 30.53 -0.09
C SER A 119 -29.11 31.54 -1.22
N LEU A 120 -29.06 31.09 -2.44
CA LEU A 120 -29.68 31.83 -3.53
C LEU A 120 -31.18 31.59 -3.43
N GLN A 121 -31.89 32.57 -2.88
CA GLN A 121 -33.32 32.69 -3.08
C GLN A 121 -33.57 32.93 -4.57
N ALA A 122 -34.08 31.89 -5.21
CA ALA A 122 -34.68 32.08 -6.53
C ALA A 122 -35.97 32.86 -6.32
N GLY A 123 -35.93 34.10 -6.79
CA GLY A 123 -37.09 34.97 -6.80
C GLY A 123 -38.19 34.37 -7.67
N SER A 124 -39.33 34.23 -7.05
CA SER A 124 -40.61 34.04 -7.69
C SER A 124 -40.89 35.20 -8.58
N THR A 125 -40.99 35.03 -9.86
CA THR A 125 -41.79 35.89 -10.71
C THR A 125 -42.97 35.12 -11.23
N ARG A 126 -44.08 35.45 -10.61
CA ARG A 126 -45.41 35.29 -11.18
C ARG A 126 -45.51 36.23 -12.39
N GLU A 127 -46.02 35.72 -13.48
CA GLU A 127 -46.97 36.39 -14.36
C GLU A 127 -47.65 35.28 -15.12
N GLY A 128 -48.90 35.12 -15.05
CA GLY A 128 -50.05 35.96 -14.94
C GLY A 128 -50.51 36.39 -16.30
N SER A 129 -51.57 35.80 -16.69
CA SER A 129 -52.63 36.30 -17.59
C SER A 129 -52.88 35.38 -18.79
N LYS A 130 -54.07 34.91 -18.72
CA LYS A 130 -55.27 35.42 -19.34
C LYS A 130 -55.38 35.05 -20.80
N GLU A 131 -56.40 34.23 -20.98
CA GLU A 131 -57.61 34.60 -21.75
C GLU A 131 -57.48 34.27 -23.23
N ARG A 132 -58.35 33.67 -23.88
CA ARG A 132 -59.78 33.65 -23.95
C ARG A 132 -60.22 32.55 -24.91
N ALA A 133 -61.33 32.02 -24.52
CA ALA A 133 -62.28 31.29 -25.33
C ALA A 133 -62.62 31.97 -26.66
N ARG A 134 -62.68 31.21 -27.68
CA ARG A 134 -63.86 31.03 -28.56
C ARG A 134 -63.69 29.83 -29.42
#